data_d09fb610554b59cba765e403ffc8977b
#
_entry.id   d09fb610554b59cba765e403ffc8977b
#
_cell.length_a   1.000
_cell.length_b   1.000
_cell.length_c   1.000
_cell.angle_alpha   90.00
_cell.angle_beta   90.00
_cell.angle_gamma   90.00
#
_symmetry.space_group_name_H-M   'P 1'
#
loop_
_entity.id
_entity.type
_entity.pdbx_description
1 polymer ?
#
loop_
_entity_poly.entity_id
_entity_poly.type
_entity_poly.pdbx_seq_one_letter_code
_entity_poly.pdbx_strand_id
1 'polypeptide(L)'
;MLLMVTTLAAYSQKTSLTTVNSVRPKRGDKMAFEAAYKQHIAKFHKEAQEKINVYEVLSGPYQGYYHLVNSGQSYEGLDKDRSDATAHDMDLDKTFYPLLDETMNGTYRFMDSLSIHSDVQAEKFVVNVRHIKPSLEADYRAESARSAKVQGKLKGGFWDNLSINVFEQLWDGNDPTVVSIRNLKEGFKSLETDFYGVASVGAPTFKDEYVKEYGTADWDKRVKLMDDAVVKHEQYIMKFRKDLSSQ
;
A
#
# COMPACT_ATOMS: atom_id res chain seq x y z
N MET A 1 -13.80 -19.85 -48.10
CA MET A 1 -12.93 -20.10 -46.96
C MET A 1 -12.69 -18.74 -46.27
N LEU A 2 -13.48 -18.44 -45.26
CA LEU A 2 -13.47 -17.13 -44.60
C LEU A 2 -12.56 -17.21 -43.38
N LEU A 3 -11.42 -16.51 -43.41
CA LEU A 3 -10.49 -16.43 -42.29
C LEU A 3 -11.09 -15.48 -41.24
N MET A 4 -11.61 -16.02 -40.12
CA MET A 4 -11.91 -15.25 -38.93
C MET A 4 -10.62 -14.85 -38.26
N VAL A 5 -10.22 -13.61 -38.41
CA VAL A 5 -9.18 -12.98 -37.60
C VAL A 5 -9.82 -12.61 -36.26
N THR A 6 -9.67 -13.46 -35.25
CA THR A 6 -9.98 -13.11 -33.88
C THR A 6 -8.93 -12.14 -33.38
N THR A 7 -9.23 -10.86 -33.36
CA THR A 7 -8.47 -9.86 -32.63
C THR A 7 -8.56 -10.17 -31.13
N LEU A 8 -7.54 -10.80 -30.59
CA LEU A 8 -7.30 -10.80 -29.16
C LEU A 8 -7.09 -9.35 -28.73
N ALA A 9 -8.15 -8.73 -28.22
CA ALA A 9 -8.03 -7.50 -27.47
C ALA A 9 -7.19 -7.85 -26.20
N ALA A 10 -5.89 -7.60 -26.29
CA ALA A 10 -5.04 -7.57 -25.11
C ALA A 10 -5.59 -6.45 -24.22
N TYR A 11 -6.32 -6.83 -23.18
CA TYR A 11 -6.59 -5.93 -22.06
C TYR A 11 -5.24 -5.61 -21.44
N SER A 12 -4.63 -4.54 -21.91
CA SER A 12 -3.54 -3.89 -21.20
C SER A 12 -4.11 -3.43 -19.86
N GLN A 13 -3.95 -4.24 -18.82
CA GLN A 13 -4.10 -3.75 -17.46
C GLN A 13 -3.13 -2.59 -17.34
N LYS A 14 -3.65 -1.37 -17.24
CA LYS A 14 -2.84 -0.18 -16.96
C LYS A 14 -2.12 -0.45 -15.65
N THR A 15 -0.83 -0.78 -15.74
CA THR A 15 0.00 -1.01 -14.56
C THR A 15 0.04 0.30 -13.79
N SER A 16 -0.60 0.33 -12.64
CA SER A 16 -0.56 1.51 -11.76
C SER A 16 0.64 1.40 -10.85
N LEU A 17 1.57 2.33 -11.03
CA LEU A 17 2.74 2.47 -10.16
C LEU A 17 2.48 3.54 -9.10
N THR A 18 3.14 3.35 -7.97
CA THR A 18 3.14 4.29 -6.85
C THR A 18 4.58 4.49 -6.40
N THR A 19 5.05 5.72 -6.40
CA THR A 19 6.33 6.07 -5.79
C THR A 19 6.11 6.58 -4.38
N VAL A 20 6.98 6.18 -3.46
CA VAL A 20 6.93 6.57 -2.05
C VAL A 20 8.30 7.10 -1.65
N ASN A 21 8.34 8.37 -1.25
CA ASN A 21 9.47 8.95 -0.55
C ASN A 21 9.15 8.94 0.94
N SER A 22 9.88 8.13 1.70
CA SER A 22 9.76 8.07 3.16
C SER A 22 10.82 8.95 3.77
N VAL A 23 10.42 9.97 4.52
CA VAL A 23 11.33 10.97 5.07
C VAL A 23 11.13 11.09 6.58
N ARG A 24 12.22 11.24 7.33
CA ARG A 24 12.16 11.49 8.77
C ARG A 24 12.74 12.88 9.06
N PRO A 25 11.95 13.81 9.62
CA PRO A 25 12.47 15.10 10.11
C PRO A 25 13.48 14.89 11.25
N LYS A 26 14.47 15.77 11.32
CA LYS A 26 15.37 15.86 12.48
C LYS A 26 14.60 16.09 13.76
N ARG A 27 15.13 15.60 14.86
CA ARG A 27 14.53 15.80 16.17
C ARG A 27 14.40 17.28 16.48
N GLY A 28 13.19 17.76 16.72
CA GLY A 28 12.87 19.17 16.98
C GLY A 28 12.41 19.96 15.75
N ASP A 29 12.67 19.49 14.53
CA ASP A 29 12.38 20.23 13.30
C ASP A 29 11.03 19.86 12.65
N LYS A 30 10.21 19.02 13.30
CA LYS A 30 8.92 18.57 12.75
C LYS A 30 8.05 19.73 12.24
N MET A 31 7.87 20.78 13.01
CA MET A 31 7.03 21.92 12.61
C MET A 31 7.64 22.71 11.45
N ALA A 32 8.96 22.90 11.44
CA ALA A 32 9.66 23.56 10.34
C ALA A 32 9.56 22.74 9.05
N PHE A 33 9.73 21.41 9.15
CA PHE A 33 9.55 20.47 8.06
C PHE A 33 8.12 20.56 7.48
N GLU A 34 7.08 20.44 8.31
CA GLU A 34 5.69 20.51 7.85
C GLU A 34 5.37 21.84 7.15
N ALA A 35 5.90 22.96 7.69
CA ALA A 35 5.72 24.27 7.08
C ALA A 35 6.44 24.42 5.73
N ALA A 36 7.70 23.98 5.64
CA ALA A 36 8.47 23.99 4.41
C ALA A 36 7.84 23.11 3.33
N TYR A 37 7.43 21.89 3.72
CA TYR A 37 6.82 20.95 2.79
C TYR A 37 5.46 21.45 2.26
N LYS A 38 4.64 22.06 3.11
CA LYS A 38 3.37 22.67 2.70
C LYS A 38 3.56 23.78 1.64
N GLN A 39 4.61 24.60 1.79
CA GLN A 39 4.94 25.63 0.81
C GLN A 39 5.41 25.01 -0.50
N HIS A 40 6.26 23.98 -0.43
CA HIS A 40 6.76 23.25 -1.59
C HIS A 40 5.62 22.61 -2.40
N ILE A 41 4.71 21.88 -1.75
CA ILE A 41 3.54 21.26 -2.39
C ILE A 41 2.67 22.31 -3.09
N ALA A 42 2.38 23.42 -2.44
CA ALA A 42 1.56 24.48 -3.01
C ALA A 42 2.22 25.15 -4.25
N LYS A 43 3.54 25.12 -4.34
CA LYS A 43 4.29 25.67 -5.43
C LYS A 43 4.43 24.74 -6.63
N PHE A 44 4.76 23.47 -6.39
CA PHE A 44 5.24 22.54 -7.41
C PHE A 44 4.30 21.35 -7.72
N HIS A 45 3.30 21.03 -6.89
CA HIS A 45 2.48 19.83 -7.06
C HIS A 45 1.00 20.17 -7.32
N LYS A 46 0.76 20.94 -8.38
CA LYS A 46 -0.59 21.40 -8.75
C LYS A 46 -1.26 20.52 -9.80
N GLU A 47 -0.46 19.94 -10.70
CA GLU A 47 -0.96 19.11 -11.77
C GLU A 47 -1.40 17.72 -11.25
N ALA A 48 -2.39 17.12 -11.90
CA ALA A 48 -2.98 15.86 -11.43
C ALA A 48 -1.95 14.72 -11.30
N GLN A 49 -0.99 14.61 -12.24
CA GLN A 49 0.06 13.60 -12.23
C GLN A 49 1.14 13.85 -11.19
N GLU A 50 1.20 15.05 -10.61
CA GLU A 50 2.19 15.45 -9.62
C GLU A 50 1.65 15.43 -8.20
N LYS A 51 0.37 15.07 -8.03
CA LYS A 51 -0.27 15.08 -6.71
C LYS A 51 0.40 14.10 -5.77
N ILE A 52 0.66 14.58 -4.57
CA ILE A 52 1.25 13.80 -3.49
C ILE A 52 0.28 13.71 -2.33
N ASN A 53 0.03 12.49 -1.90
CA ASN A 53 -0.66 12.19 -0.65
C ASN A 53 0.39 11.99 0.45
N VAL A 54 0.18 12.63 1.59
CA VAL A 54 1.10 12.56 2.74
C VAL A 54 0.50 11.71 3.85
N TYR A 55 1.29 10.78 4.37
CA TYR A 55 0.91 9.95 5.51
C TYR A 55 1.97 10.07 6.60
N GLU A 56 1.56 10.35 7.82
CA GLU A 56 2.43 10.36 9.01
C GLU A 56 2.38 8.99 9.67
N VAL A 57 3.54 8.39 9.93
CA VAL A 57 3.64 7.10 10.62
C VAL A 57 3.55 7.32 12.12
N LEU A 58 2.53 6.73 12.74
CA LEU A 58 2.19 6.92 14.15
C LEU A 58 2.81 5.89 15.09
N SER A 59 3.14 4.70 14.57
CA SER A 59 3.67 3.59 15.39
C SER A 59 4.54 2.64 14.57
N GLY A 60 5.22 1.71 15.26
CA GLY A 60 6.04 0.68 14.61
C GLY A 60 7.45 1.15 14.26
N PRO A 61 8.19 0.38 13.42
CA PRO A 61 9.59 0.62 13.15
C PRO A 61 9.87 1.96 12.43
N TYR A 62 8.87 2.50 11.75
CA TYR A 62 8.97 3.77 11.01
C TYR A 62 8.29 4.94 11.72
N GLN A 63 8.05 4.86 13.04
CA GLN A 63 7.42 5.95 13.78
C GLN A 63 8.15 7.28 13.59
N GLY A 64 7.39 8.34 13.27
CA GLY A 64 7.92 9.68 13.01
C GLY A 64 8.34 9.94 11.56
N TYR A 65 8.26 8.92 10.69
CA TYR A 65 8.39 9.14 9.24
C TYR A 65 7.12 9.73 8.64
N TYR A 66 7.31 10.39 7.52
CA TYR A 66 6.26 10.78 6.59
C TYR A 66 6.45 10.02 5.28
N HIS A 67 5.41 9.38 4.79
CA HIS A 67 5.39 8.79 3.46
C HIS A 67 4.75 9.79 2.50
N LEU A 68 5.53 10.23 1.53
CA LEU A 68 5.14 11.14 0.45
C LEU A 68 4.82 10.27 -0.77
N VAL A 69 3.54 10.10 -1.06
CA VAL A 69 3.04 9.07 -1.97
C VAL A 69 2.48 9.70 -3.24
N ASN A 70 3.10 9.38 -4.37
CA ASN A 70 2.58 9.71 -5.70
C ASN A 70 2.07 8.43 -6.37
N SER A 71 0.75 8.32 -6.58
CA SER A 71 0.08 7.14 -7.13
C SER A 71 -0.44 7.41 -8.54
N GLY A 72 -0.77 6.32 -9.25
CA GLY A 72 -1.35 6.42 -10.60
C GLY A 72 -0.32 6.66 -11.70
N GLN A 73 0.96 6.44 -11.41
CA GLN A 73 2.05 6.55 -12.36
C GLN A 73 2.03 5.39 -13.36
N SER A 74 2.61 5.62 -14.54
CA SER A 74 2.95 4.58 -15.52
C SER A 74 4.45 4.52 -15.68
N TYR A 75 4.97 3.44 -16.28
CA TYR A 75 6.39 3.36 -16.62
C TYR A 75 6.81 4.53 -17.53
N GLU A 76 6.01 4.86 -18.56
CA GLU A 76 6.26 6.02 -19.40
C GLU A 76 6.26 7.34 -18.63
N GLY A 77 5.41 7.45 -17.58
CA GLY A 77 5.36 8.62 -16.70
C GLY A 77 6.63 8.79 -15.88
N LEU A 78 7.23 7.68 -15.44
CA LEU A 78 8.49 7.70 -14.68
C LEU A 78 9.69 8.09 -15.55
N ASP A 79 9.62 7.89 -16.87
CA ASP A 79 10.67 8.27 -17.82
C ASP A 79 10.60 9.75 -18.22
N LYS A 80 9.55 10.46 -17.82
CA LYS A 80 9.38 11.88 -18.16
C LYS A 80 10.01 12.79 -17.12
N ASP A 81 10.93 13.60 -17.59
CA ASP A 81 11.46 14.68 -16.76
C ASP A 81 10.39 15.77 -16.53
N ARG A 82 10.40 16.32 -15.35
CA ARG A 82 9.60 17.51 -15.03
C ARG A 82 10.13 18.72 -15.78
N SER A 83 9.25 19.53 -16.32
CA SER A 83 9.65 20.78 -17.01
C SER A 83 10.29 21.81 -16.06
N ASP A 84 10.00 21.72 -14.78
CA ASP A 84 10.50 22.62 -13.73
C ASP A 84 11.53 21.91 -12.78
N ALA A 85 12.09 20.76 -13.19
CA ALA A 85 12.96 19.91 -12.35
C ALA A 85 14.04 20.71 -11.60
N THR A 86 14.78 21.57 -12.30
CA THR A 86 15.84 22.38 -11.69
C THR A 86 15.31 23.27 -10.55
N ALA A 87 14.19 23.96 -10.78
CA ALA A 87 13.61 24.86 -9.76
C ALA A 87 13.02 24.08 -8.59
N HIS A 88 12.40 22.93 -8.87
CA HIS A 88 11.88 22.02 -7.88
C HIS A 88 12.99 21.48 -6.97
N ASP A 89 14.06 20.96 -7.56
CA ASP A 89 15.19 20.37 -6.80
C ASP A 89 15.94 21.42 -5.99
N MET A 90 16.18 22.61 -6.55
CA MET A 90 16.76 23.71 -5.81
C MET A 90 15.91 24.15 -4.61
N ASP A 91 14.57 24.09 -4.71
CA ASP A 91 13.67 24.38 -3.60
C ASP A 91 13.79 23.32 -2.50
N LEU A 92 13.82 22.04 -2.87
CA LEU A 92 14.02 20.92 -1.93
C LEU A 92 15.37 21.02 -1.23
N ASP A 93 16.45 21.23 -1.97
CA ASP A 93 17.81 21.37 -1.42
C ASP A 93 17.93 22.50 -0.41
N LYS A 94 17.26 23.61 -0.68
CA LYS A 94 17.36 24.81 0.16
C LYS A 94 16.45 24.77 1.38
N THR A 95 15.23 24.21 1.26
CA THR A 95 14.18 24.40 2.27
C THR A 95 13.79 23.12 2.99
N PHE A 96 13.94 21.97 2.35
CA PHE A 96 13.39 20.71 2.80
C PHE A 96 14.47 19.71 3.29
N TYR A 97 15.43 19.35 2.44
CA TYR A 97 16.46 18.36 2.80
C TYR A 97 17.31 18.73 4.02
N PRO A 98 17.61 20.01 4.29
CA PRO A 98 18.34 20.38 5.51
C PRO A 98 17.61 20.02 6.81
N LEU A 99 16.28 19.84 6.76
CA LEU A 99 15.44 19.49 7.90
C LEU A 99 15.29 17.98 8.11
N LEU A 100 15.83 17.15 7.20
CA LEU A 100 15.70 15.70 7.25
C LEU A 100 16.89 15.03 7.93
N ASP A 101 16.58 13.97 8.66
CA ASP A 101 17.53 13.03 9.27
C ASP A 101 17.76 11.82 8.35
N GLU A 102 16.71 11.34 7.72
CA GLU A 102 16.75 10.14 6.90
C GLU A 102 15.74 10.18 5.75
N THR A 103 16.12 9.58 4.63
CA THR A 103 15.24 9.41 3.45
C THR A 103 15.37 8.01 2.89
N MET A 104 14.25 7.43 2.47
CA MET A 104 14.16 6.15 1.76
C MET A 104 13.18 6.29 0.61
N ASN A 105 13.48 5.66 -0.52
CA ASN A 105 12.63 5.70 -1.71
C ASN A 105 12.20 4.29 -2.08
N GLY A 106 10.99 4.15 -2.59
CA GLY A 106 10.50 2.89 -3.13
C GLY A 106 9.50 3.11 -4.26
N THR A 107 9.51 2.21 -5.21
CA THR A 107 8.48 2.13 -6.26
C THR A 107 7.70 0.85 -6.10
N TYR A 108 6.40 0.96 -6.20
CA TYR A 108 5.47 -0.12 -5.91
C TYR A 108 4.51 -0.31 -7.08
N ARG A 109 4.19 -1.55 -7.40
CA ARG A 109 3.15 -1.93 -8.36
C ARG A 109 1.90 -2.37 -7.61
N PHE A 110 0.76 -1.80 -7.96
CA PHE A 110 -0.52 -2.21 -7.41
C PHE A 110 -0.91 -3.63 -7.88
N MET A 111 -1.36 -4.47 -6.94
CA MET A 111 -1.72 -5.87 -7.15
C MET A 111 -3.24 -6.04 -6.98
N ASP A 112 -4.01 -5.74 -8.02
CA ASP A 112 -5.47 -5.78 -8.00
C ASP A 112 -6.03 -7.12 -7.54
N SER A 113 -5.49 -8.24 -8.08
CA SER A 113 -5.94 -9.59 -7.75
C SER A 113 -5.70 -10.01 -6.29
N LEU A 114 -4.85 -9.29 -5.56
CA LEU A 114 -4.58 -9.52 -4.13
C LEU A 114 -5.32 -8.54 -3.24
N SER A 115 -5.98 -7.55 -3.83
CA SER A 115 -6.65 -6.46 -3.13
C SER A 115 -8.12 -6.75 -2.86
N ILE A 116 -8.67 -6.11 -1.83
CA ILE A 116 -10.09 -6.16 -1.48
C ILE A 116 -10.61 -4.73 -1.55
N HIS A 117 -11.49 -4.48 -2.52
CA HIS A 117 -12.03 -3.16 -2.75
C HIS A 117 -13.31 -2.92 -1.95
N SER A 118 -13.38 -1.75 -1.32
CA SER A 118 -14.61 -1.20 -0.77
C SER A 118 -14.55 0.33 -0.83
N ASP A 119 -15.71 0.97 -0.77
CA ASP A 119 -15.83 2.44 -0.76
C ASP A 119 -15.50 3.05 0.62
N VAL A 120 -14.87 2.29 1.50
CA VAL A 120 -14.54 2.74 2.85
C VAL A 120 -13.48 3.82 2.81
N GLN A 121 -13.87 5.02 3.22
CA GLN A 121 -12.95 6.13 3.46
C GLN A 121 -12.38 6.02 4.89
N ALA A 122 -11.09 6.23 5.04
CA ALA A 122 -10.41 6.20 6.32
C ALA A 122 -9.29 7.26 6.37
N GLU A 123 -9.03 7.77 7.57
CA GLU A 123 -7.88 8.64 7.82
C GLU A 123 -6.68 7.86 8.39
N LYS A 124 -6.91 6.66 8.92
CA LYS A 124 -5.86 5.80 9.48
C LYS A 124 -5.84 4.45 8.80
N PHE A 125 -4.63 3.89 8.75
CA PHE A 125 -4.36 2.66 8.02
C PHE A 125 -3.40 1.79 8.81
N VAL A 126 -3.60 0.47 8.77
CA VAL A 126 -2.58 -0.50 9.16
C VAL A 126 -1.82 -0.91 7.91
N VAL A 127 -0.51 -0.80 7.98
CA VAL A 127 0.40 -1.26 6.92
C VAL A 127 1.12 -2.50 7.40
N ASN A 128 1.12 -3.53 6.57
CA ASN A 128 1.92 -4.73 6.77
C ASN A 128 2.92 -4.86 5.63
N VAL A 129 4.18 -4.94 5.96
CA VAL A 129 5.28 -5.20 5.02
C VAL A 129 5.76 -6.63 5.26
N ARG A 130 5.75 -7.45 4.22
CA ARG A 130 6.19 -8.84 4.27
C ARG A 130 7.29 -9.08 3.25
N HIS A 131 8.42 -9.55 3.71
CA HIS A 131 9.50 -10.03 2.85
C HIS A 131 9.30 -11.51 2.62
N ILE A 132 9.26 -11.91 1.37
CA ILE A 132 8.88 -13.27 0.96
C ILE A 132 10.12 -14.00 0.45
N LYS A 133 10.29 -15.27 0.85
CA LYS A 133 11.35 -16.14 0.28
C LYS A 133 11.17 -16.20 -1.24
N PRO A 134 12.21 -15.91 -2.04
CA PRO A 134 12.11 -15.93 -3.50
C PRO A 134 11.59 -17.28 -4.05
N SER A 135 11.97 -18.39 -3.41
CA SER A 135 11.53 -19.74 -3.82
C SER A 135 10.05 -20.03 -3.59
N LEU A 136 9.37 -19.25 -2.76
CA LEU A 136 7.94 -19.41 -2.40
C LEU A 136 7.07 -18.24 -2.90
N GLU A 137 7.64 -17.28 -3.60
CA GLU A 137 6.95 -16.08 -4.04
C GLU A 137 5.71 -16.38 -4.90
N ALA A 138 5.86 -17.24 -5.91
CA ALA A 138 4.77 -17.59 -6.81
C ALA A 138 3.60 -18.25 -6.07
N ASP A 139 3.91 -19.20 -5.18
CA ASP A 139 2.90 -19.90 -4.37
C ASP A 139 2.23 -18.96 -3.38
N TYR A 140 3.02 -18.09 -2.73
CA TYR A 140 2.50 -17.05 -1.81
C TYR A 140 1.52 -16.12 -2.53
N ARG A 141 1.84 -15.65 -3.75
CA ARG A 141 0.96 -14.78 -4.55
C ARG A 141 -0.32 -15.49 -4.95
N ALA A 142 -0.21 -16.73 -5.44
CA ALA A 142 -1.37 -17.52 -5.83
C ALA A 142 -2.32 -17.74 -4.63
N GLU A 143 -1.76 -18.07 -3.46
CA GLU A 143 -2.55 -18.28 -2.25
C GLU A 143 -3.13 -16.97 -1.70
N SER A 144 -2.40 -15.86 -1.79
CA SER A 144 -2.91 -14.54 -1.42
C SER A 144 -4.10 -14.12 -2.30
N ALA A 145 -4.07 -14.42 -3.59
CA ALA A 145 -5.20 -14.18 -4.49
C ALA A 145 -6.42 -15.03 -4.14
N ARG A 146 -6.24 -16.31 -3.81
CA ARG A 146 -7.32 -17.19 -3.31
C ARG A 146 -7.91 -16.63 -2.01
N SER A 147 -7.06 -16.20 -1.10
CA SER A 147 -7.46 -15.60 0.18
C SER A 147 -8.25 -14.31 -0.02
N ALA A 148 -7.79 -13.41 -0.89
CA ALA A 148 -8.49 -12.17 -1.22
C ALA A 148 -9.88 -12.43 -1.81
N LYS A 149 -10.00 -13.43 -2.70
CA LYS A 149 -11.29 -13.85 -3.29
C LYS A 149 -12.29 -14.34 -2.23
N VAL A 150 -11.84 -15.12 -1.24
CA VAL A 150 -12.70 -15.58 -0.14
C VAL A 150 -13.09 -14.41 0.76
N GLN A 151 -12.13 -13.59 1.18
CA GLN A 151 -12.37 -12.43 2.04
C GLN A 151 -13.33 -11.42 1.38
N GLY A 152 -13.22 -11.19 0.08
CA GLY A 152 -14.13 -10.32 -0.67
C GLY A 152 -15.59 -10.80 -0.73
N LYS A 153 -15.85 -12.08 -0.45
CA LYS A 153 -17.20 -12.64 -0.37
C LYS A 153 -17.82 -12.51 1.02
N LEU A 154 -17.00 -12.36 2.06
CA LEU A 154 -17.45 -12.28 3.44
C LEU A 154 -18.27 -11.01 3.68
N LYS A 155 -19.34 -11.14 4.47
CA LYS A 155 -20.26 -10.06 4.82
C LYS A 155 -20.57 -10.11 6.32
N GLY A 156 -20.96 -8.97 6.82
CA GLY A 156 -21.35 -8.79 8.22
C GLY A 156 -20.20 -8.32 9.11
N GLY A 157 -20.49 -7.33 9.94
CA GLY A 157 -19.54 -6.78 10.92
C GLY A 157 -18.28 -6.22 10.30
N PHE A 158 -17.13 -6.78 10.69
CA PHE A 158 -15.82 -6.39 10.20
C PHE A 158 -15.69 -6.45 8.67
N TRP A 159 -16.24 -7.50 8.04
CA TRP A 159 -16.08 -7.75 6.62
C TRP A 159 -16.72 -6.69 5.72
N ASP A 160 -17.81 -6.05 6.17
CA ASP A 160 -18.51 -5.00 5.41
C ASP A 160 -17.67 -3.72 5.23
N ASN A 161 -16.66 -3.57 6.06
CA ASN A 161 -15.79 -2.40 6.10
C ASN A 161 -14.34 -2.72 5.69
N LEU A 162 -14.08 -3.96 5.25
CA LEU A 162 -12.75 -4.37 4.88
C LEU A 162 -12.35 -3.79 3.52
N SER A 163 -11.28 -3.02 3.51
CA SER A 163 -10.59 -2.58 2.30
C SER A 163 -9.10 -2.81 2.49
N ILE A 164 -8.50 -3.56 1.59
CA ILE A 164 -7.06 -3.87 1.61
C ILE A 164 -6.50 -3.60 0.22
N ASN A 165 -5.59 -2.65 0.13
CA ASN A 165 -4.80 -2.42 -1.07
C ASN A 165 -3.46 -3.15 -0.93
N VAL A 166 -3.08 -3.94 -1.93
CA VAL A 166 -1.85 -4.72 -1.93
C VAL A 166 -0.93 -4.20 -3.01
N PHE A 167 0.34 -4.04 -2.65
CA PHE A 167 1.40 -3.56 -3.53
C PHE A 167 2.59 -4.49 -3.46
N GLU A 168 3.32 -4.56 -4.56
CA GLU A 168 4.63 -5.20 -4.67
C GLU A 168 5.69 -4.12 -4.82
N GLN A 169 6.73 -4.19 -4.03
CA GLN A 169 7.89 -3.31 -4.20
C GLN A 169 8.71 -3.76 -5.41
N LEU A 170 9.13 -2.78 -6.21
CA LEU A 170 9.95 -3.00 -7.40
C LEU A 170 11.38 -2.53 -7.12
N TRP A 171 12.37 -3.21 -7.72
CA TRP A 171 13.76 -2.78 -7.81
C TRP A 171 14.51 -2.57 -6.48
N ASP A 172 14.11 -3.22 -5.39
CA ASP A 172 14.84 -3.05 -4.13
C ASP A 172 16.06 -3.98 -4.00
N GLY A 173 16.21 -4.93 -4.92
CA GLY A 173 17.37 -5.84 -5.01
C GLY A 173 17.44 -6.91 -3.92
N ASN A 174 16.46 -6.94 -3.01
CA ASN A 174 16.38 -7.86 -1.88
C ASN A 174 15.29 -8.92 -2.12
N ASP A 175 14.82 -9.52 -1.04
CA ASP A 175 13.71 -10.47 -1.08
C ASP A 175 12.43 -9.78 -1.61
N PRO A 176 11.60 -10.50 -2.40
CA PRO A 176 10.32 -9.97 -2.86
C PRO A 176 9.50 -9.41 -1.70
N THR A 177 9.09 -8.15 -1.82
CA THR A 177 8.40 -7.44 -0.75
C THR A 177 6.96 -7.14 -1.15
N VAL A 178 6.02 -7.57 -0.31
CA VAL A 178 4.59 -7.33 -0.46
C VAL A 178 4.11 -6.43 0.67
N VAL A 179 3.48 -5.32 0.30
CA VAL A 179 2.90 -4.34 1.23
C VAL A 179 1.40 -4.40 1.14
N SER A 180 0.71 -4.62 2.26
CA SER A 180 -0.75 -4.52 2.33
C SER A 180 -1.16 -3.38 3.24
N ILE A 181 -2.09 -2.55 2.75
CA ILE A 181 -2.59 -1.35 3.43
C ILE A 181 -4.08 -1.54 3.69
N ARG A 182 -4.46 -1.65 4.96
CA ARG A 182 -5.84 -1.82 5.39
C ARG A 182 -6.40 -0.54 5.98
N ASN A 183 -7.59 -0.15 5.54
CA ASN A 183 -8.32 1.00 6.05
C ASN A 183 -8.86 0.75 7.47
N LEU A 184 -8.69 1.72 8.37
CA LEU A 184 -9.31 1.76 9.69
C LEU A 184 -10.48 2.76 9.68
N LYS A 185 -11.68 2.30 9.30
CA LYS A 185 -12.87 3.15 9.13
C LYS A 185 -13.18 4.00 10.36
N GLU A 186 -13.11 3.40 11.55
CA GLU A 186 -13.37 4.04 12.83
C GLU A 186 -12.08 4.43 13.57
N GLY A 187 -10.99 4.61 12.84
CA GLY A 187 -9.68 4.88 13.41
C GLY A 187 -9.19 3.72 14.29
N PHE A 188 -8.59 4.01 15.44
CA PHE A 188 -8.06 2.98 16.35
C PHE A 188 -9.13 2.05 16.91
N LYS A 189 -10.39 2.48 17.01
CA LYS A 189 -11.50 1.62 17.44
C LYS A 189 -11.68 0.41 16.55
N SER A 190 -11.37 0.54 15.24
CA SER A 190 -11.38 -0.60 14.33
C SER A 190 -10.39 -1.72 14.70
N LEU A 191 -9.46 -1.48 15.62
CA LEU A 191 -8.52 -2.50 16.11
C LEU A 191 -9.07 -3.31 17.29
N GLU A 192 -10.09 -2.83 17.98
CA GLU A 192 -10.68 -3.53 19.14
C GLU A 192 -11.41 -4.81 18.75
N THR A 193 -11.97 -4.84 17.52
CA THR A 193 -12.84 -5.94 17.07
C THR A 193 -12.10 -6.92 16.14
N ASP A 194 -10.77 -6.75 15.86
CA ASP A 194 -10.41 -7.11 14.53
C ASP A 194 -9.07 -7.81 14.31
N PHE A 195 -8.17 -7.80 15.26
CA PHE A 195 -6.82 -8.25 14.96
C PHE A 195 -6.73 -9.75 14.61
N TYR A 196 -7.72 -10.55 14.95
CA TYR A 196 -7.75 -12.00 14.71
C TYR A 196 -9.10 -12.53 14.20
N GLY A 197 -9.89 -11.67 13.54
CA GLY A 197 -11.15 -12.15 12.93
C GLY A 197 -12.13 -12.66 13.96
N VAL A 198 -12.27 -11.97 15.11
CA VAL A 198 -13.42 -12.18 15.96
C VAL A 198 -14.63 -11.68 15.19
N ALA A 199 -15.14 -12.55 14.36
CA ALA A 199 -16.42 -12.34 13.71
C ALA A 199 -17.43 -11.91 14.79
N SER A 200 -18.25 -10.92 14.47
CA SER A 200 -19.46 -10.65 15.26
C SER A 200 -20.14 -12.00 15.53
N VAL A 201 -20.64 -12.20 16.73
CA VAL A 201 -21.27 -13.49 17.11
C VAL A 201 -22.22 -13.92 15.99
N GLY A 202 -21.94 -15.07 15.37
CA GLY A 202 -22.73 -15.64 14.27
C GLY A 202 -22.28 -15.26 12.85
N ALA A 203 -21.27 -14.39 12.65
CA ALA A 203 -20.73 -14.15 11.31
C ALA A 203 -19.72 -15.27 10.92
N PRO A 204 -19.65 -15.64 9.62
CA PRO A 204 -18.71 -16.67 9.17
C PRO A 204 -17.28 -16.20 9.35
N THR A 205 -16.39 -17.11 9.80
CA THR A 205 -14.96 -16.79 9.85
C THR A 205 -14.33 -16.96 8.46
N PHE A 206 -13.20 -16.30 8.25
CA PHE A 206 -12.43 -16.51 7.01
C PHE A 206 -12.05 -17.98 6.82
N LYS A 207 -11.68 -18.67 7.91
CA LYS A 207 -11.36 -20.10 7.86
C LYS A 207 -12.56 -20.93 7.38
N ASP A 208 -13.74 -20.71 7.93
CA ASP A 208 -14.92 -21.49 7.58
C ASP A 208 -15.28 -21.36 6.09
N GLU A 209 -15.27 -20.12 5.56
CA GLU A 209 -15.55 -19.88 4.14
C GLU A 209 -14.42 -20.40 3.23
N TYR A 210 -13.16 -20.31 3.65
CA TYR A 210 -12.05 -20.87 2.90
C TYR A 210 -12.13 -22.40 2.83
N VAL A 211 -12.40 -23.06 3.96
CA VAL A 211 -12.57 -24.53 4.03
C VAL A 211 -13.77 -24.99 3.22
N LYS A 212 -14.87 -24.26 3.23
CA LYS A 212 -16.04 -24.52 2.41
C LYS A 212 -15.74 -24.47 0.91
N GLU A 213 -14.89 -23.54 0.47
CA GLU A 213 -14.57 -23.37 -0.95
C GLU A 213 -13.46 -24.33 -1.42
N TYR A 214 -12.44 -24.60 -0.60
CA TYR A 214 -11.23 -25.32 -0.99
C TYR A 214 -10.92 -26.59 -0.18
N GLY A 215 -11.60 -26.81 0.94
CA GLY A 215 -11.39 -27.96 1.83
C GLY A 215 -10.33 -27.74 2.93
N THR A 216 -10.41 -28.60 3.97
CA THR A 216 -9.53 -28.52 5.15
C THR A 216 -8.07 -28.75 4.80
N ALA A 217 -7.78 -29.70 3.90
CA ALA A 217 -6.39 -29.99 3.51
C ALA A 217 -5.72 -28.78 2.82
N ASP A 218 -6.47 -28.00 2.05
CA ASP A 218 -5.96 -26.77 1.42
C ASP A 218 -5.80 -25.64 2.44
N TRP A 219 -6.67 -25.57 3.46
CA TRP A 219 -6.47 -24.67 4.57
C TRP A 219 -5.14 -24.93 5.31
N ASP A 220 -4.85 -26.16 5.63
CA ASP A 220 -3.63 -26.55 6.34
C ASP A 220 -2.38 -26.24 5.51
N LYS A 221 -2.42 -26.52 4.20
CA LYS A 221 -1.34 -26.12 3.26
C LYS A 221 -1.17 -24.61 3.22
N ARG A 222 -2.27 -23.86 3.17
CA ARG A 222 -2.24 -22.39 3.20
C ARG A 222 -1.54 -21.87 4.45
N VAL A 223 -1.94 -22.33 5.63
CA VAL A 223 -1.34 -21.89 6.90
C VAL A 223 0.16 -22.13 6.87
N LYS A 224 0.57 -23.37 6.53
CA LYS A 224 1.98 -23.72 6.41
C LYS A 224 2.72 -22.83 5.40
N LEU A 225 2.17 -22.62 4.22
CA LEU A 225 2.80 -21.79 3.19
C LEU A 225 2.98 -20.34 3.65
N MET A 226 1.96 -19.75 4.30
CA MET A 226 2.04 -18.37 4.77
C MET A 226 3.11 -18.19 5.86
N ASP A 227 3.26 -19.19 6.74
CA ASP A 227 4.30 -19.19 7.78
C ASP A 227 5.69 -19.42 7.20
N ASP A 228 5.84 -20.37 6.25
CA ASP A 228 7.13 -20.72 5.65
C ASP A 228 7.66 -19.64 4.70
N ALA A 229 6.76 -18.92 4.01
CA ALA A 229 7.12 -17.97 2.97
C ALA A 229 7.61 -16.62 3.52
N VAL A 230 7.14 -16.19 4.68
CA VAL A 230 7.46 -14.86 5.23
C VAL A 230 8.73 -14.92 6.07
N VAL A 231 9.81 -14.29 5.60
CA VAL A 231 11.10 -14.21 6.32
C VAL A 231 11.17 -13.05 7.29
N LYS A 232 10.44 -11.97 7.01
CA LYS A 232 10.32 -10.80 7.88
C LYS A 232 8.94 -10.18 7.74
N HIS A 233 8.36 -9.78 8.84
CA HIS A 233 7.09 -9.05 8.88
C HIS A 233 7.23 -7.81 9.74
N GLU A 234 6.87 -6.67 9.17
CA GLU A 234 6.80 -5.40 9.86
C GLU A 234 5.37 -4.87 9.79
N GLN A 235 4.93 -4.25 10.87
CA GLN A 235 3.61 -3.65 10.93
C GLN A 235 3.70 -2.27 11.56
N TYR A 236 2.96 -1.32 10.98
CA TYR A 236 2.84 0.02 11.52
C TYR A 236 1.50 0.65 11.21
N ILE A 237 1.19 1.74 11.89
CA ILE A 237 -0.02 2.54 11.65
C ILE A 237 0.39 3.87 11.06
N MET A 238 -0.29 4.30 10.01
CA MET A 238 -0.12 5.62 9.44
C MET A 238 -1.45 6.39 9.40
N LYS A 239 -1.34 7.72 9.38
CA LYS A 239 -2.45 8.66 9.29
C LYS A 239 -2.31 9.54 8.05
N PHE A 240 -3.38 9.68 7.30
CA PHE A 240 -3.43 10.64 6.19
C PHE A 240 -3.38 12.09 6.70
N ARG A 241 -2.48 12.90 6.13
CA ARG A 241 -2.26 14.30 6.45
C ARG A 241 -2.78 15.16 5.30
N LYS A 242 -4.11 15.36 5.28
CA LYS A 242 -4.78 16.18 4.26
C LYS A 242 -4.20 17.60 4.18
N ASP A 243 -3.78 18.14 5.32
CA ASP A 243 -3.21 19.49 5.45
C ASP A 243 -1.82 19.65 4.81
N LEU A 244 -1.14 18.54 4.54
CA LEU A 244 0.18 18.48 3.88
C LEU A 244 0.11 17.89 2.46
N SER A 245 -1.03 17.38 2.03
CA SER A 245 -1.22 16.75 0.73
C SER A 245 -1.60 17.77 -0.35
N SER A 246 -1.34 17.44 -1.63
CA SER A 246 -1.78 18.25 -2.78
C SER A 246 -3.31 18.37 -2.81
N GLN A 247 -3.82 19.55 -3.16
CA GLN A 247 -5.26 19.84 -3.24
C GLN A 247 -5.85 19.47 -4.60
#